data_b210c4c6548e6efa432c61e866e72ae8
#
_entry.id   b210c4c6548e6efa432c61e866e72ae8
#
_cell.length_a   1.000
_cell.length_b   1.000
_cell.length_c   1.000
_cell.angle_alpha   90.00
_cell.angle_beta   90.00
_cell.angle_gamma   90.00
#
_symmetry.space_group_name_H-M   'P 1'
#
loop_
_entity.id
_entity.type
_entity.pdbx_description
1 polymer ?
#
loop_
_entity_poly.entity_id
_entity_poly.type
_entity_poly.pdbx_seq_one_letter_code
_entity_poly.pdbx_strand_id
1 'polypeptide(L)'
;MAIGNLDWTQRGGALTLTERWGLTLAAIRKHVNLRRQARPDGASRLANTLDRLGLRALDQIEHPWDALAFAASTAAQELQPQWLTHHCWRTYAWGTLLAVNADLKYDKSLFFSACMLHDLGLTSHAAAPNDHCFTLRGARAAGDILRSAGASETQAHCVAQAITLHLNLDVGVEQGVEAHLVQAGAGLDVVGQRSQEVPALLRQAVVDKHPRLSFKHQFCSCMQNESRNTPQSRTGLYVRRLGFLDLVRQAPFDE
;
A
#
# COMPACT_ATOMS: atom_id res chain seq x y z
N MET A 1 4.90 20.65 6.12
CA MET A 1 6.00 19.67 5.88
C MET A 1 5.39 18.36 5.44
N ALA A 2 5.90 17.75 4.39
CA ALA A 2 5.36 16.50 3.89
C ALA A 2 5.91 15.33 4.72
N ILE A 3 5.01 14.47 5.22
CA ILE A 3 5.39 13.20 5.84
C ILE A 3 6.04 12.35 4.76
N GLY A 4 7.23 11.80 5.04
CA GLY A 4 8.05 11.07 4.08
C GLY A 4 9.23 11.89 3.53
N ASN A 5 9.38 13.17 3.92
CA ASN A 5 10.56 13.95 3.60
C ASN A 5 11.79 13.54 4.45
N LEU A 6 12.96 14.08 4.11
CA LEU A 6 14.22 13.75 4.79
C LEU A 6 14.16 14.02 6.31
N ASP A 7 13.60 15.14 6.73
CA ASP A 7 13.45 15.52 8.15
C ASP A 7 12.57 14.51 8.91
N TRP A 8 11.46 14.08 8.32
CA TRP A 8 10.61 13.06 8.91
C TRP A 8 11.30 11.69 9.01
N THR A 9 12.08 11.29 8.00
CA THR A 9 12.83 10.03 8.02
C THR A 9 13.96 10.04 9.06
N GLN A 10 14.65 11.17 9.23
CA GLN A 10 15.68 11.34 10.26
C GLN A 10 15.13 11.23 11.69
N ARG A 11 13.87 11.55 11.89
CA ARG A 11 13.17 11.39 13.18
C ARG A 11 12.62 9.96 13.40
N GLY A 12 13.04 8.98 12.61
CA GLY A 12 12.54 7.60 12.69
C GLY A 12 11.04 7.46 12.37
N GLY A 13 10.43 8.46 11.72
CA GLY A 13 9.02 8.46 11.39
C GLY A 13 8.08 8.85 12.53
N ALA A 14 8.62 9.44 13.61
CA ALA A 14 7.80 10.03 14.67
C ALA A 14 7.07 11.29 14.15
N LEU A 15 5.78 11.42 14.51
CA LEU A 15 4.95 12.55 14.13
C LEU A 15 5.09 13.70 15.14
N THR A 16 5.31 14.91 14.64
CA THR A 16 5.15 16.14 15.40
C THR A 16 3.67 16.41 15.71
N LEU A 17 3.39 17.34 16.63
CA LEU A 17 2.01 17.74 16.93
C LEU A 17 1.30 18.33 15.70
N THR A 18 2.00 19.13 14.91
CA THR A 18 1.44 19.74 13.69
C THR A 18 1.11 18.70 12.63
N GLU A 19 1.97 17.69 12.43
CA GLU A 19 1.72 16.56 11.52
C GLU A 19 0.53 15.72 12.01
N ARG A 20 0.40 15.47 13.32
CA ARG A 20 -0.77 14.77 13.90
C ARG A 20 -2.07 15.52 13.62
N TRP A 21 -2.11 16.82 13.85
CA TRP A 21 -3.28 17.66 13.55
C TRP A 21 -3.60 17.67 12.05
N GLY A 22 -2.59 17.84 11.21
CA GLY A 22 -2.75 17.83 9.75
C GLY A 22 -3.34 16.51 9.25
N LEU A 23 -2.80 15.36 9.69
CA LEU A 23 -3.31 14.03 9.34
C LEU A 23 -4.73 13.80 9.87
N THR A 24 -5.03 14.25 11.09
CA THR A 24 -6.38 14.13 11.65
C THR A 24 -7.40 14.90 10.82
N LEU A 25 -7.10 16.14 10.46
CA LEU A 25 -7.98 16.95 9.60
C LEU A 25 -8.13 16.34 8.19
N ALA A 26 -7.04 15.83 7.61
CA ALA A 26 -7.07 15.15 6.31
C ALA A 26 -7.92 13.87 6.36
N ALA A 27 -7.80 13.07 7.42
CA ALA A 27 -8.61 11.87 7.61
C ALA A 27 -10.10 12.19 7.75
N ILE A 28 -10.46 13.23 8.50
CA ILE A 28 -11.86 13.67 8.65
C ILE A 28 -12.41 14.11 7.28
N ARG A 29 -11.67 14.92 6.53
CA ARG A 29 -12.07 15.36 5.18
C ARG A 29 -12.27 14.18 4.24
N LYS A 30 -11.32 13.22 4.25
CA LYS A 30 -11.41 12.01 3.43
C LYS A 30 -12.63 11.16 3.81
N HIS A 31 -12.91 10.99 5.09
CA HIS A 31 -14.08 10.24 5.57
C HIS A 31 -15.41 10.90 5.14
N VAL A 32 -15.49 12.23 5.23
CA VAL A 32 -16.66 12.99 4.75
C VAL A 32 -16.85 12.84 3.23
N ASN A 33 -15.75 12.90 2.46
CA ASN A 33 -15.80 12.74 1.01
C ASN A 33 -16.21 11.31 0.60
N LEU A 34 -15.71 10.28 1.26
CA LEU A 34 -16.11 8.89 1.02
C LEU A 34 -17.61 8.68 1.28
N ARG A 35 -18.15 9.25 2.36
CA ARG A 35 -19.58 9.19 2.65
C ARG A 35 -20.43 9.95 1.63
N ARG A 36 -19.93 11.04 1.05
CA ARG A 36 -20.61 11.78 -0.03
C ARG A 36 -20.60 11.00 -1.34
N GLN A 37 -19.51 10.33 -1.68
CA GLN A 37 -19.37 9.49 -2.88
C GLN A 37 -20.18 8.19 -2.80
N ALA A 38 -20.45 7.68 -1.61
CA ALA A 38 -21.28 6.49 -1.38
C ALA A 38 -22.79 6.75 -1.53
N ARG A 39 -23.24 8.01 -1.73
CA ARG A 39 -24.64 8.28 -2.09
C ARG A 39 -24.84 7.92 -3.56
N PRO A 40 -25.86 7.12 -3.90
CA PRO A 40 -26.20 6.78 -5.26
C PRO A 40 -26.91 7.97 -5.91
N ASP A 41 -26.20 9.03 -6.20
CA ASP A 41 -26.70 10.02 -7.14
C ASP A 41 -26.52 9.40 -8.53
N GLY A 42 -27.63 9.31 -9.31
CA GLY A 42 -27.73 8.68 -10.62
C GLY A 42 -26.81 9.26 -11.72
N ALA A 43 -25.59 9.58 -11.38
CA ALA A 43 -24.56 9.92 -12.33
C ALA A 43 -24.21 8.66 -13.12
N SER A 44 -24.59 8.68 -14.40
CA SER A 44 -24.15 7.76 -15.43
C SER A 44 -22.67 7.41 -15.20
N ARG A 45 -22.41 6.17 -14.76
CA ARG A 45 -21.06 5.63 -14.67
C ARG A 45 -20.53 5.60 -16.09
N LEU A 46 -19.72 6.58 -16.45
CA LEU A 46 -18.96 6.51 -17.69
C LEU A 46 -18.19 5.18 -17.64
N ALA A 47 -18.45 4.31 -18.64
CA ALA A 47 -17.76 3.03 -18.74
C ALA A 47 -16.26 3.28 -18.71
N ASN A 48 -15.60 2.86 -17.62
CA ASN A 48 -14.17 3.06 -17.45
C ASN A 48 -13.41 2.07 -18.36
N THR A 49 -12.10 2.23 -18.47
CA THR A 49 -11.28 1.36 -19.31
C THR A 49 -11.38 -0.11 -18.89
N LEU A 50 -11.48 -0.40 -17.60
CA LEU A 50 -11.62 -1.75 -17.08
C LEU A 50 -12.97 -2.39 -17.45
N ASP A 51 -14.06 -1.63 -17.47
CA ASP A 51 -15.38 -2.14 -17.91
C ASP A 51 -15.33 -2.57 -19.38
N ARG A 52 -14.59 -1.85 -20.25
CA ARG A 52 -14.41 -2.19 -21.66
C ARG A 52 -13.51 -3.40 -21.87
N LEU A 53 -12.45 -3.55 -21.09
CA LEU A 53 -11.52 -4.67 -21.18
C LEU A 53 -12.09 -5.96 -20.58
N GLY A 54 -12.97 -5.85 -19.57
CA GLY A 54 -13.46 -7.01 -18.83
C GLY A 54 -12.30 -7.83 -18.27
N LEU A 55 -12.39 -9.15 -18.32
CA LEU A 55 -11.35 -10.07 -17.80
C LEU A 55 -9.99 -9.91 -18.50
N ARG A 56 -9.92 -9.37 -19.72
CA ARG A 56 -8.64 -9.09 -20.40
C ARG A 56 -7.80 -8.05 -19.66
N ALA A 57 -8.38 -7.26 -18.77
CA ALA A 57 -7.61 -6.36 -17.91
C ALA A 57 -6.63 -7.12 -17.01
N LEU A 58 -6.90 -8.39 -16.68
CA LEU A 58 -6.00 -9.23 -15.89
C LEU A 58 -4.70 -9.57 -16.64
N ASP A 59 -4.71 -9.54 -17.98
CA ASP A 59 -3.52 -9.76 -18.80
C ASP A 59 -2.49 -8.64 -18.61
N GLN A 60 -2.90 -7.50 -18.06
CA GLN A 60 -2.00 -6.39 -17.73
C GLN A 60 -1.22 -6.62 -16.42
N ILE A 61 -1.65 -7.58 -15.60
CA ILE A 61 -0.99 -7.96 -14.35
C ILE A 61 0.14 -8.95 -14.68
N GLU A 62 1.17 -8.44 -15.35
CA GLU A 62 2.34 -9.22 -15.75
C GLU A 62 3.36 -9.26 -14.60
N HIS A 63 3.93 -10.42 -14.33
CA HIS A 63 5.07 -10.55 -13.42
C HIS A 63 6.34 -10.10 -14.15
N PRO A 64 7.06 -9.06 -13.66
CA PRO A 64 8.37 -8.72 -14.24
C PRO A 64 9.39 -9.84 -13.96
N TRP A 65 10.25 -10.14 -14.96
CA TRP A 65 11.19 -11.26 -14.91
C TRP A 65 12.66 -10.79 -14.81
N ASP A 66 12.91 -9.66 -14.17
CA ASP A 66 14.26 -9.16 -13.94
C ASP A 66 14.79 -9.50 -12.53
N ALA A 67 16.06 -9.20 -12.29
CA ALA A 67 16.73 -9.52 -11.03
C ALA A 67 16.08 -8.85 -9.81
N LEU A 68 15.58 -7.62 -9.96
CA LEU A 68 14.97 -6.86 -8.84
C LEU A 68 13.63 -7.47 -8.46
N ALA A 69 12.77 -7.76 -9.45
CA ALA A 69 11.48 -8.40 -9.23
C ALA A 69 11.65 -9.81 -8.63
N PHE A 70 12.62 -10.57 -9.12
CA PHE A 70 12.95 -11.89 -8.58
C PHE A 70 13.39 -11.79 -7.10
N ALA A 71 14.32 -10.89 -6.77
CA ALA A 71 14.78 -10.69 -5.41
C ALA A 71 13.66 -10.24 -4.47
N ALA A 72 12.80 -9.32 -4.93
CA ALA A 72 11.67 -8.83 -4.15
C ALA A 72 10.64 -9.93 -3.88
N SER A 73 10.29 -10.74 -4.89
CA SER A 73 9.33 -11.85 -4.72
C SER A 73 9.90 -12.95 -3.82
N THR A 74 11.17 -13.31 -3.96
CA THR A 74 11.86 -14.28 -3.12
C THR A 74 11.88 -13.81 -1.67
N ALA A 75 12.30 -12.57 -1.41
CA ALA A 75 12.31 -12.01 -0.07
C ALA A 75 10.90 -11.96 0.55
N ALA A 76 9.88 -11.63 -0.23
CA ALA A 76 8.50 -11.65 0.26
C ALA A 76 8.05 -13.07 0.66
N GLN A 77 8.42 -14.09 -0.12
CA GLN A 77 8.08 -15.49 0.18
C GLN A 77 8.82 -16.03 1.41
N GLU A 78 10.07 -15.66 1.60
CA GLU A 78 10.92 -16.16 2.68
C GLU A 78 10.74 -15.42 4.01
N LEU A 79 10.47 -14.11 3.97
CA LEU A 79 10.48 -13.23 5.13
C LEU A 79 9.10 -12.82 5.63
N GLN A 80 8.04 -13.10 4.85
CA GLN A 80 6.69 -12.70 5.20
C GLN A 80 5.77 -13.92 5.41
N PRO A 81 4.80 -13.85 6.32
CA PRO A 81 3.76 -14.87 6.40
C PRO A 81 2.90 -14.86 5.14
N GLN A 82 2.36 -16.00 4.76
CA GLN A 82 1.63 -16.19 3.50
C GLN A 82 0.49 -15.18 3.29
N TRP A 83 -0.29 -14.86 4.34
CA TRP A 83 -1.36 -13.87 4.25
C TRP A 83 -0.87 -12.49 3.83
N LEU A 84 0.35 -12.10 4.27
CA LEU A 84 0.98 -10.82 3.93
C LEU A 84 1.56 -10.85 2.51
N THR A 85 2.19 -11.95 2.11
CA THR A 85 2.65 -12.16 0.73
C THR A 85 1.48 -12.08 -0.26
N HIS A 86 0.34 -12.69 0.05
CA HIS A 86 -0.87 -12.57 -0.78
C HIS A 86 -1.42 -11.13 -0.81
N HIS A 87 -1.34 -10.39 0.30
CA HIS A 87 -1.66 -8.95 0.33
C HIS A 87 -0.75 -8.16 -0.62
N CYS A 88 0.54 -8.42 -0.63
CA CYS A 88 1.50 -7.78 -1.54
C CYS A 88 1.15 -8.04 -3.01
N TRP A 89 0.81 -9.27 -3.36
CA TRP A 89 0.35 -9.63 -4.71
C TRP A 89 -0.96 -8.92 -5.09
N ARG A 90 -1.94 -8.85 -4.17
CA ARG A 90 -3.18 -8.11 -4.42
C ARG A 90 -2.91 -6.61 -4.54
N THR A 91 -2.02 -6.04 -3.73
CA THR A 91 -1.61 -4.64 -3.84
C THR A 91 -1.06 -4.32 -5.24
N TYR A 92 -0.19 -5.19 -5.77
CA TYR A 92 0.32 -5.05 -7.14
C TYR A 92 -0.79 -5.15 -8.19
N ALA A 93 -1.67 -6.15 -8.06
CA ALA A 93 -2.78 -6.33 -8.98
C ALA A 93 -3.73 -5.12 -9.00
N TRP A 94 -4.11 -4.62 -7.81
CA TRP A 94 -4.97 -3.45 -7.70
C TRP A 94 -4.33 -2.19 -8.28
N GLY A 95 -3.06 -1.93 -7.95
CA GLY A 95 -2.36 -0.77 -8.49
C GLY A 95 -2.22 -0.83 -10.00
N THR A 96 -1.94 -2.02 -10.58
CA THR A 96 -1.90 -2.23 -12.03
C THR A 96 -3.26 -1.92 -12.66
N LEU A 97 -4.36 -2.45 -12.13
CA LEU A 97 -5.70 -2.18 -12.66
C LEU A 97 -6.08 -0.69 -12.56
N LEU A 98 -5.73 -0.05 -11.45
CA LEU A 98 -5.94 1.39 -11.29
C LEU A 98 -5.09 2.22 -12.27
N ALA A 99 -3.85 1.79 -12.55
CA ALA A 99 -2.99 2.43 -13.54
C ALA A 99 -3.57 2.31 -14.96
N VAL A 100 -4.07 1.12 -15.34
CA VAL A 100 -4.76 0.89 -16.63
C VAL A 100 -5.98 1.81 -16.77
N ASN A 101 -6.75 1.95 -15.69
CA ASN A 101 -7.94 2.81 -15.72
C ASN A 101 -7.60 4.30 -15.87
N ALA A 102 -6.47 4.73 -15.30
CA ALA A 102 -6.00 6.12 -15.33
C ALA A 102 -4.98 6.41 -16.45
N ASP A 103 -4.66 5.45 -17.33
CA ASP A 103 -3.62 5.51 -18.36
C ASP A 103 -2.26 5.99 -17.82
N LEU A 104 -1.87 5.51 -16.63
CA LEU A 104 -0.59 5.87 -16.03
C LEU A 104 0.53 4.97 -16.54
N LYS A 105 1.68 5.56 -16.85
CA LYS A 105 2.91 4.86 -17.19
C LYS A 105 3.82 4.79 -15.96
N TYR A 106 4.39 3.63 -15.68
CA TYR A 106 5.24 3.37 -14.52
C TYR A 106 6.28 2.30 -14.85
N ASP A 107 7.35 2.23 -14.06
CA ASP A 107 8.31 1.13 -14.13
C ASP A 107 7.72 -0.11 -13.45
N LYS A 108 7.44 -1.16 -14.25
CA LYS A 108 6.81 -2.39 -13.76
C LYS A 108 7.64 -3.09 -12.69
N SER A 109 8.97 -3.12 -12.86
CA SER A 109 9.88 -3.79 -11.93
C SER A 109 9.96 -3.05 -10.60
N LEU A 110 10.12 -1.74 -10.63
CA LEU A 110 10.17 -0.92 -9.41
C LEU A 110 8.84 -0.93 -8.67
N PHE A 111 7.71 -0.81 -9.39
CA PHE A 111 6.38 -0.88 -8.78
C PHE A 111 6.12 -2.25 -8.17
N PHE A 112 6.43 -3.34 -8.88
CA PHE A 112 6.30 -4.70 -8.38
C PHE A 112 7.14 -4.90 -7.11
N SER A 113 8.43 -4.54 -7.16
CA SER A 113 9.35 -4.66 -6.03
C SER A 113 8.85 -3.86 -4.81
N ALA A 114 8.35 -2.65 -5.03
CA ALA A 114 7.76 -1.86 -3.98
C ALA A 114 6.52 -2.53 -3.37
N CYS A 115 5.63 -3.09 -4.20
CA CYS A 115 4.45 -3.83 -3.71
C CYS A 115 4.84 -5.07 -2.91
N MET A 116 5.82 -5.86 -3.37
CA MET A 116 6.22 -7.08 -2.67
C MET A 116 6.87 -6.81 -1.31
N LEU A 117 7.50 -5.66 -1.12
CA LEU A 117 8.30 -5.33 0.07
C LEU A 117 7.69 -4.24 0.96
N HIS A 118 6.53 -3.63 0.60
CA HIS A 118 6.03 -2.44 1.30
C HIS A 118 5.72 -2.66 2.78
N ASP A 119 5.29 -3.85 3.14
CA ASP A 119 4.91 -4.24 4.50
C ASP A 119 5.96 -5.12 5.20
N LEU A 120 7.16 -5.30 4.61
CA LEU A 120 8.25 -6.08 5.21
C LEU A 120 8.61 -5.58 6.62
N GLY A 121 8.48 -4.29 6.87
CA GLY A 121 8.71 -3.68 8.17
C GLY A 121 7.75 -4.12 9.28
N LEU A 122 6.66 -4.81 8.95
CA LEU A 122 5.75 -5.44 9.93
C LEU A 122 6.27 -6.79 10.42
N THR A 123 7.30 -7.35 9.80
CA THR A 123 7.91 -8.63 10.18
C THR A 123 9.09 -8.44 11.15
N SER A 124 9.46 -9.52 11.84
CA SER A 124 10.64 -9.51 12.73
C SER A 124 11.96 -9.35 11.97
N HIS A 125 11.97 -9.64 10.66
CA HIS A 125 13.16 -9.58 9.81
C HIS A 125 13.61 -8.14 9.50
N ALA A 126 12.73 -7.15 9.65
CA ALA A 126 13.06 -5.75 9.45
C ALA A 126 13.06 -4.94 10.77
N ALA A 127 13.26 -5.60 11.89
CA ALA A 127 13.30 -4.93 13.20
C ALA A 127 14.54 -4.01 13.31
N ALA A 128 14.31 -2.72 13.57
CA ALA A 128 15.36 -1.76 13.85
C ALA A 128 15.02 -0.97 15.13
N PRO A 129 15.93 -0.91 16.11
CA PRO A 129 15.62 -0.41 17.46
C PRO A 129 15.14 1.03 17.55
N ASN A 130 15.47 1.87 16.58
CA ASN A 130 15.24 3.31 16.62
C ASN A 130 14.20 3.82 15.62
N ASP A 131 13.55 2.95 14.85
CA ASP A 131 12.56 3.38 13.89
C ASP A 131 11.14 3.33 14.47
N HIS A 132 10.53 4.48 14.56
CA HIS A 132 9.16 4.64 15.06
C HIS A 132 8.07 4.34 14.03
N CYS A 133 8.43 3.90 12.81
CA CYS A 133 7.47 3.60 11.76
C CYS A 133 7.92 2.37 10.97
N PHE A 134 7.07 1.35 10.89
CA PHE A 134 7.38 0.12 10.15
C PHE A 134 7.71 0.39 8.68
N THR A 135 7.15 1.43 8.07
CA THR A 135 7.44 1.77 6.67
C THR A 135 8.89 2.18 6.46
N LEU A 136 9.55 2.80 7.45
CA LEU A 136 10.99 3.10 7.37
C LEU A 136 11.84 1.85 7.52
N ARG A 137 11.47 0.96 8.45
CA ARG A 137 12.14 -0.34 8.61
C ARG A 137 12.05 -1.15 7.31
N GLY A 138 10.84 -1.23 6.73
CA GLY A 138 10.61 -1.89 5.45
C GLY A 138 11.37 -1.24 4.30
N ALA A 139 11.39 0.09 4.21
CA ALA A 139 12.11 0.81 3.16
C ALA A 139 13.63 0.56 3.21
N ARG A 140 14.24 0.51 4.39
CA ARG A 140 15.67 0.18 4.56
C ARG A 140 15.94 -1.26 4.14
N ALA A 141 15.19 -2.22 4.69
CA ALA A 141 15.36 -3.63 4.33
C ALA A 141 15.14 -3.88 2.82
N ALA A 142 14.14 -3.26 2.22
CA ALA A 142 13.92 -3.34 0.78
C ALA A 142 15.08 -2.74 -0.02
N GLY A 143 15.61 -1.59 0.40
CA GLY A 143 16.77 -0.98 -0.22
C GLY A 143 18.00 -1.91 -0.21
N ASP A 144 18.26 -2.57 0.92
CA ASP A 144 19.40 -3.49 1.05
C ASP A 144 19.22 -4.75 0.18
N ILE A 145 17.99 -5.32 0.14
CA ILE A 145 17.65 -6.46 -0.72
C ILE A 145 17.89 -6.10 -2.19
N LEU A 146 17.37 -4.94 -2.63
CA LEU A 146 17.47 -4.55 -4.04
C LEU A 146 18.90 -4.17 -4.45
N ARG A 147 19.67 -3.49 -3.58
CA ARG A 147 21.09 -3.22 -3.85
C ARG A 147 21.87 -4.52 -4.00
N SER A 148 21.60 -5.50 -3.16
CA SER A 148 22.23 -6.83 -3.26
C SER A 148 21.86 -7.55 -4.56
N ALA A 149 20.70 -7.23 -5.14
CA ALA A 149 20.27 -7.73 -6.45
C ALA A 149 20.74 -6.87 -7.64
N GLY A 150 21.58 -5.86 -7.40
CA GLY A 150 22.17 -5.01 -8.44
C GLY A 150 21.38 -3.74 -8.78
N ALA A 151 20.43 -3.33 -7.94
CA ALA A 151 19.74 -2.05 -8.13
C ALA A 151 20.70 -0.87 -8.03
N SER A 152 20.56 0.10 -8.92
CA SER A 152 21.19 1.42 -8.76
C SER A 152 20.62 2.15 -7.54
N GLU A 153 21.35 3.15 -7.00
CA GLU A 153 20.86 3.96 -5.89
C GLU A 153 19.54 4.67 -6.22
N THR A 154 19.35 5.09 -7.47
CA THR A 154 18.10 5.71 -7.93
C THR A 154 16.92 4.73 -7.87
N GLN A 155 17.12 3.49 -8.30
CA GLN A 155 16.10 2.44 -8.25
C GLN A 155 15.76 2.06 -6.79
N ALA A 156 16.79 1.82 -5.97
CA ALA A 156 16.60 1.52 -4.55
C ALA A 156 15.89 2.65 -3.82
N HIS A 157 16.24 3.92 -4.13
CA HIS A 157 15.58 5.10 -3.57
C HIS A 157 14.11 5.22 -3.99
N CYS A 158 13.79 4.98 -5.26
CA CYS A 158 12.41 5.00 -5.77
C CYS A 158 11.52 4.00 -5.00
N VAL A 159 11.99 2.76 -4.84
CA VAL A 159 11.24 1.73 -4.09
C VAL A 159 11.14 2.11 -2.61
N ALA A 160 12.23 2.55 -1.98
CA ALA A 160 12.21 2.98 -0.57
C ALA A 160 11.23 4.15 -0.34
N GLN A 161 11.17 5.11 -1.26
CA GLN A 161 10.22 6.22 -1.21
C GLN A 161 8.78 5.73 -1.33
N ALA A 162 8.49 4.83 -2.28
CA ALA A 162 7.16 4.24 -2.43
C ALA A 162 6.72 3.53 -1.14
N ILE A 163 7.61 2.73 -0.54
CA ILE A 163 7.37 2.06 0.73
C ILE A 163 7.15 3.06 1.87
N THR A 164 7.97 4.11 1.95
CA THR A 164 7.82 5.12 2.99
C THR A 164 6.49 5.86 2.90
N LEU A 165 6.02 6.14 1.70
CA LEU A 165 4.81 6.94 1.44
C LEU A 165 3.52 6.13 1.50
N HIS A 166 3.53 4.81 1.29
CA HIS A 166 2.31 4.01 1.07
C HIS A 166 1.28 4.12 2.21
N LEU A 167 1.70 4.37 3.44
CA LEU A 167 0.80 4.55 4.59
C LEU A 167 0.23 5.97 4.70
N ASN A 168 0.57 6.90 3.81
CA ASN A 168 -0.06 8.21 3.79
C ASN A 168 -1.53 8.08 3.36
N LEU A 169 -2.37 9.01 3.83
CA LEU A 169 -3.79 9.03 3.46
C LEU A 169 -3.98 9.23 1.96
N ASP A 170 -3.06 9.97 1.35
CA ASP A 170 -3.05 10.26 -0.08
C ASP A 170 -1.60 10.45 -0.56
N VAL A 171 -1.30 9.99 -1.76
CA VAL A 171 -0.01 10.15 -2.44
C VAL A 171 -0.31 10.57 -3.88
N GLY A 172 0.06 11.77 -4.25
CA GLY A 172 -0.12 12.26 -5.62
C GLY A 172 0.91 11.68 -6.58
N VAL A 173 0.58 11.68 -7.89
CA VAL A 173 1.50 11.18 -8.95
C VAL A 173 2.81 11.98 -9.00
N GLU A 174 2.77 13.23 -8.57
CA GLU A 174 3.93 14.11 -8.48
C GLU A 174 4.94 13.69 -7.39
N GLN A 175 4.52 12.82 -6.47
CA GLN A 175 5.39 12.23 -5.44
C GLN A 175 6.06 10.91 -5.91
N GLY A 176 5.83 10.54 -7.16
CA GLY A 176 6.27 9.30 -7.79
C GLY A 176 5.07 8.42 -8.16
N VAL A 177 5.02 8.00 -9.42
CA VAL A 177 3.90 7.19 -9.93
C VAL A 177 3.84 5.83 -9.25
N GLU A 178 4.99 5.20 -9.00
CA GLU A 178 5.09 3.93 -8.26
C GLU A 178 4.58 4.09 -6.83
N ALA A 179 4.96 5.18 -6.14
CA ALA A 179 4.48 5.48 -4.79
C ALA A 179 2.96 5.70 -4.74
N HIS A 180 2.41 6.44 -5.72
CA HIS A 180 0.97 6.62 -5.90
C HIS A 180 0.26 5.26 -6.05
N LEU A 181 0.77 4.39 -6.91
CA LEU A 181 0.16 3.10 -7.20
C LEU A 181 0.25 2.11 -6.04
N VAL A 182 1.37 2.09 -5.30
CA VAL A 182 1.49 1.26 -4.08
C VAL A 182 0.48 1.71 -3.04
N GLN A 183 0.36 3.02 -2.77
CA GLN A 183 -0.62 3.56 -1.83
C GLN A 183 -2.06 3.26 -2.26
N ALA A 184 -2.38 3.43 -3.54
CA ALA A 184 -3.72 3.16 -4.07
C ALA A 184 -4.08 1.67 -4.01
N GLY A 185 -3.15 0.78 -4.38
CA GLY A 185 -3.34 -0.67 -4.34
C GLY A 185 -3.49 -1.19 -2.91
N ALA A 186 -2.60 -0.78 -2.00
CA ALA A 186 -2.67 -1.14 -0.59
C ALA A 186 -3.96 -0.60 0.07
N GLY A 187 -4.32 0.65 -0.21
CA GLY A 187 -5.56 1.25 0.31
C GLY A 187 -6.82 0.56 -0.19
N LEU A 188 -6.81 0.07 -1.44
CA LEU A 188 -7.91 -0.71 -1.98
C LEU A 188 -8.01 -2.05 -1.25
N ASP A 189 -6.91 -2.79 -1.08
CA ASP A 189 -6.92 -4.10 -0.42
C ASP A 189 -7.29 -4.02 1.06
N VAL A 190 -6.75 -3.04 1.78
CA VAL A 190 -6.87 -2.95 3.25
C VAL A 190 -8.22 -2.38 3.68
N VAL A 191 -8.69 -1.31 3.04
CA VAL A 191 -9.90 -0.59 3.47
C VAL A 191 -10.95 -0.41 2.37
N GLY A 192 -10.75 -1.00 1.19
CA GLY A 192 -11.68 -0.89 0.06
C GLY A 192 -11.67 0.49 -0.62
N GLN A 193 -10.66 1.31 -0.39
CA GLN A 193 -10.54 2.61 -1.03
C GLN A 193 -10.51 2.46 -2.54
N ARG A 194 -11.31 3.23 -3.30
CA ARG A 194 -11.40 3.17 -4.76
C ARG A 194 -11.89 1.82 -5.32
N SER A 195 -12.42 0.93 -4.49
CA SER A 195 -12.91 -0.39 -4.96
C SER A 195 -14.01 -0.28 -6.03
N GLN A 196 -14.76 0.82 -6.04
CA GLN A 196 -15.78 1.10 -7.06
C GLN A 196 -15.20 1.37 -8.46
N GLU A 197 -13.89 1.68 -8.56
CA GLU A 197 -13.20 1.89 -9.84
C GLU A 197 -12.80 0.57 -10.51
N VAL A 198 -12.80 -0.54 -9.76
CA VAL A 198 -12.48 -1.87 -10.26
C VAL A 198 -13.75 -2.73 -10.31
N PRO A 199 -14.19 -3.24 -11.47
CA PRO A 199 -15.36 -4.09 -11.61
C PRO A 199 -15.36 -5.29 -10.66
N ALA A 200 -16.54 -5.68 -10.14
CA ALA A 200 -16.67 -6.76 -9.17
C ALA A 200 -16.07 -8.09 -9.67
N LEU A 201 -16.24 -8.40 -10.96
CA LEU A 201 -15.67 -9.60 -11.59
C LEU A 201 -14.14 -9.63 -11.51
N LEU A 202 -13.48 -8.49 -11.75
CA LEU A 202 -12.02 -8.38 -11.64
C LEU A 202 -11.57 -8.48 -10.18
N ARG A 203 -12.32 -7.87 -9.25
CA ARG A 203 -12.03 -8.00 -7.82
C ARG A 203 -12.08 -9.45 -7.36
N GLN A 204 -13.11 -10.17 -7.77
CA GLN A 204 -13.23 -11.59 -7.44
C GLN A 204 -12.06 -12.40 -8.02
N ALA A 205 -11.75 -12.23 -9.29
CA ALA A 205 -10.65 -12.97 -9.93
C ALA A 205 -9.28 -12.75 -9.26
N VAL A 206 -8.99 -11.52 -8.81
CA VAL A 206 -7.74 -11.23 -8.07
C VAL A 206 -7.74 -11.91 -6.69
N VAL A 207 -8.86 -11.89 -5.97
CA VAL A 207 -8.98 -12.55 -4.65
C VAL A 207 -8.91 -14.08 -4.80
N ASP A 208 -9.51 -14.65 -5.83
CA ASP A 208 -9.43 -16.10 -6.11
C ASP A 208 -8.00 -16.55 -6.38
N LYS A 209 -7.23 -15.73 -7.11
CA LYS A 209 -5.82 -16.01 -7.41
C LYS A 209 -4.90 -15.81 -6.20
N HIS A 210 -5.20 -14.83 -5.36
CA HIS A 210 -4.42 -14.45 -4.17
C HIS A 210 -5.34 -14.38 -2.95
N PRO A 211 -5.68 -15.55 -2.33
CA PRO A 211 -6.62 -15.63 -1.23
C PRO A 211 -6.25 -14.75 -0.04
N ARG A 212 -7.27 -14.30 0.68
CA ARG A 212 -7.08 -13.35 1.80
C ARG A 212 -6.53 -14.02 3.06
N LEU A 213 -6.81 -15.29 3.30
CA LEU A 213 -6.26 -16.08 4.41
C LEU A 213 -6.46 -15.42 5.79
N SER A 214 -7.68 -14.99 6.08
CA SER A 214 -8.03 -14.24 7.30
C SER A 214 -7.25 -12.92 7.44
N PHE A 215 -6.98 -12.26 6.33
CA PHE A 215 -6.18 -11.02 6.25
C PHE A 215 -6.66 -9.96 7.25
N LYS A 216 -7.97 -9.68 7.34
CA LYS A 216 -8.49 -8.64 8.24
C LYS A 216 -8.10 -8.91 9.69
N HIS A 217 -8.23 -10.14 10.14
CA HIS A 217 -7.88 -10.53 11.51
C HIS A 217 -6.36 -10.39 11.75
N GLN A 218 -5.55 -10.99 10.87
CA GLN A 218 -4.10 -10.99 10.97
C GLN A 218 -3.53 -9.57 10.90
N PHE A 219 -3.98 -8.79 9.93
CA PHE A 219 -3.52 -7.42 9.74
C PHE A 219 -3.94 -6.50 10.90
N CYS A 220 -5.18 -6.59 11.39
CA CYS A 220 -5.61 -5.83 12.57
C CYS A 220 -4.75 -6.16 13.80
N SER A 221 -4.44 -7.43 14.03
CA SER A 221 -3.57 -7.85 15.13
C SER A 221 -2.16 -7.27 14.98
N CYS A 222 -1.58 -7.35 13.79
CA CYS A 222 -0.28 -6.81 13.48
C CYS A 222 -0.22 -5.28 13.69
N MET A 223 -1.18 -4.54 13.13
CA MET A 223 -1.25 -3.07 13.25
C MET A 223 -1.51 -2.63 14.70
N GLN A 224 -2.26 -3.41 15.47
CA GLN A 224 -2.49 -3.15 16.90
C GLN A 224 -1.19 -3.29 17.70
N ASN A 225 -0.38 -4.32 17.42
CA ASN A 225 0.93 -4.52 18.04
C ASN A 225 1.89 -3.38 17.64
N GLU A 226 1.96 -3.05 16.35
CA GLU A 226 2.77 -1.95 15.86
C GLU A 226 2.39 -0.62 16.54
N SER A 227 1.09 -0.32 16.71
CA SER A 227 0.65 0.91 17.37
C SER A 227 1.02 0.99 18.85
N ARG A 228 1.20 -0.16 19.53
CA ARG A 228 1.68 -0.21 20.91
C ARG A 228 3.17 0.05 20.99
N ASN A 229 3.93 -0.54 20.08
CA ASN A 229 5.40 -0.45 20.02
C ASN A 229 5.86 0.92 19.51
N THR A 230 5.10 1.53 18.60
CA THR A 230 5.45 2.81 17.97
C THR A 230 4.31 3.85 18.09
N PRO A 231 3.95 4.27 19.31
CA PRO A 231 2.76 5.10 19.57
C PRO A 231 2.84 6.50 18.95
N GLN A 232 4.03 6.96 18.60
CA GLN A 232 4.25 8.27 17.98
C GLN A 232 4.24 8.23 16.45
N SER A 233 4.16 7.05 15.85
CA SER A 233 4.11 6.86 14.41
C SER A 233 2.73 7.18 13.80
N ARG A 234 2.65 7.15 12.47
CA ARG A 234 1.37 7.20 11.74
C ARG A 234 0.44 6.05 12.17
N THR A 235 0.97 4.84 12.30
CA THR A 235 0.21 3.67 12.77
C THR A 235 -0.39 3.91 14.15
N GLY A 236 0.41 4.45 15.08
CA GLY A 236 -0.07 4.81 16.41
C GLY A 236 -1.23 5.81 16.38
N LEU A 237 -1.16 6.82 15.50
CA LEU A 237 -2.24 7.79 15.31
C LEU A 237 -3.49 7.14 14.71
N TYR A 238 -3.34 6.40 13.60
CA TYR A 238 -4.45 5.82 12.85
C TYR A 238 -5.23 4.78 13.67
N VAL A 239 -4.52 3.89 14.35
CA VAL A 239 -5.13 2.82 15.16
C VAL A 239 -5.81 3.38 16.41
N ARG A 240 -5.16 4.33 17.11
CA ARG A 240 -5.65 4.81 18.41
C ARG A 240 -6.68 5.93 18.31
N ARG A 241 -6.70 6.71 17.21
CA ARG A 241 -7.49 7.95 17.13
C ARG A 241 -8.40 8.04 15.91
N LEU A 242 -8.11 7.32 14.82
CA LEU A 242 -8.82 7.51 13.55
C LEU A 242 -9.65 6.30 13.12
N GLY A 243 -9.87 5.32 14.00
CA GLY A 243 -10.74 4.17 13.71
C GLY A 243 -10.24 3.27 12.58
N PHE A 244 -8.94 3.24 12.31
CA PHE A 244 -8.36 2.51 11.19
C PHE A 244 -8.72 1.02 11.18
N LEU A 245 -8.70 0.36 12.36
CA LEU A 245 -9.01 -1.07 12.44
C LEU A 245 -10.47 -1.37 12.08
N ASP A 246 -11.38 -0.45 12.36
CA ASP A 246 -12.80 -0.63 11.98
C ASP A 246 -12.98 -0.48 10.47
N LEU A 247 -12.24 0.42 9.83
CA LEU A 247 -12.20 0.50 8.36
C LEU A 247 -11.69 -0.79 7.73
N VAL A 248 -10.63 -1.41 8.30
CA VAL A 248 -10.12 -2.70 7.83
C VAL A 248 -11.18 -3.80 7.95
N ARG A 249 -11.88 -3.90 9.10
CA ARG A 249 -12.94 -4.90 9.31
C ARG A 249 -14.11 -4.72 8.35
N GLN A 250 -14.42 -3.48 7.98
CA GLN A 250 -15.53 -3.11 7.09
C GLN A 250 -15.13 -3.14 5.60
N ALA A 251 -13.89 -3.44 5.25
CA ALA A 251 -13.45 -3.53 3.86
C ALA A 251 -14.35 -4.52 3.07
N PRO A 252 -14.73 -4.18 1.82
CA PRO A 252 -15.76 -4.91 1.05
C PRO A 252 -15.19 -6.18 0.38
N PHE A 253 -14.51 -7.02 1.16
CA PHE A 253 -13.95 -8.29 0.73
C PHE A 253 -14.29 -9.36 1.76
N ASP A 254 -14.62 -10.55 1.26
CA ASP A 254 -14.74 -11.75 2.08
C ASP A 254 -13.35 -12.31 2.42
N GLU A 255 -13.24 -13.07 3.53
CA GLU A 255 -11.98 -13.62 4.04
C GLU A 255 -11.72 -15.04 3.51
#